data_59d90843494b6b6ba20580a16341cb74
#
_entry.id   59d90843494b6b6ba20580a16341cb74
#
_cell.length_a   1.000
_cell.length_b   1.000
_cell.length_c   1.000
_cell.angle_alpha   90.00
_cell.angle_beta   90.00
_cell.angle_gamma   90.00
#
_symmetry.space_group_name_H-M   'P 1'
#
loop_
_entity.id
_entity.type
_entity.pdbx_description
1 polymer ?
#
loop_
_entity_poly.entity_id
_entity_poly.type
_entity_poly.pdbx_seq_one_letter_code
_entity_poly.pdbx_strand_id
1 'polypeptide(L)'
;MRKFVRALLAGISAAVMLGSCGEAEDKAGGMLIKQAREDYTSLDSAKVIMTDISSGEEEQCFTFKYDEKDTLIFSYYGKSDNNEYAQYNNGLECFTYENGEVKHSVKSDADFVRYTRKMPHPQADKGLLIYTPKNITSAKEETIDGGIKVTHVYDPQKIGAKVENGEVTGFTAEYYFDEDGGLEYFTETTTAETDGKEQTYAYRVDITEKNSVGTVENTVKQFMNDKAG
;
A
#
# COMPACT_ATOMS: atom_id res chain seq x y z
N MET A 1 14.14 23.42 -2.25
CA MET A 1 14.50 21.99 -2.28
C MET A 1 13.54 21.28 -1.33
N ARG A 2 12.51 20.64 -1.86
CA ARG A 2 11.55 19.86 -1.07
C ARG A 2 12.15 18.48 -0.90
N LYS A 3 12.62 18.15 0.30
CA LYS A 3 13.10 16.81 0.66
C LYS A 3 11.90 15.98 1.06
N PHE A 4 11.70 14.87 0.43
CA PHE A 4 10.50 14.07 0.46
C PHE A 4 10.53 12.91 1.42
N VAL A 5 9.36 12.64 1.92
CA VAL A 5 9.01 11.54 2.80
C VAL A 5 8.73 10.32 1.95
N ARG A 6 9.44 9.24 2.21
CA ARG A 6 9.13 7.93 1.70
C ARG A 6 8.00 7.32 2.55
N ALA A 7 6.75 7.64 2.23
CA ALA A 7 5.67 6.74 2.57
C ALA A 7 5.75 5.58 1.57
N LEU A 8 6.62 4.62 1.81
CA LEU A 8 6.62 3.39 1.02
C LEU A 8 5.40 2.57 1.44
N LEU A 9 4.55 2.17 0.50
CA LEU A 9 3.68 1.00 0.66
C LEU A 9 4.44 -0.25 1.14
N ALA A 10 5.75 -0.29 0.90
CA ALA A 10 6.67 -1.31 1.43
C ALA A 10 7.06 -1.11 2.91
N GLY A 11 6.58 -0.10 3.60
CA GLY A 11 7.06 0.26 4.94
C GLY A 11 6.13 -0.10 6.09
N ILE A 12 4.87 -0.35 5.84
CA ILE A 12 3.98 -0.88 6.86
C ILE A 12 3.87 -2.40 6.69
N SER A 13 5.00 -3.09 6.60
CA SER A 13 5.09 -4.43 7.14
C SER A 13 4.99 -4.25 8.65
N ALA A 14 3.76 -4.03 9.13
CA ALA A 14 3.48 -4.17 10.53
C ALA A 14 3.97 -5.55 10.91
N ALA A 15 5.13 -5.61 11.57
CA ALA A 15 5.54 -6.82 12.24
C ALA A 15 4.31 -7.23 13.06
N VAL A 16 3.62 -8.25 12.59
CA VAL A 16 2.57 -8.90 13.35
C VAL A 16 3.30 -9.49 14.54
N MET A 17 3.46 -8.67 15.56
CA MET A 17 3.80 -9.15 16.89
C MET A 17 2.63 -10.05 17.27
N LEU A 18 2.81 -11.35 17.08
CA LEU A 18 2.05 -12.38 17.76
C LEU A 18 2.31 -12.18 19.26
N GLY A 19 1.54 -11.29 19.85
CA GLY A 19 1.62 -10.91 21.25
C GLY A 19 0.25 -11.00 21.90
N SER A 20 0.04 -12.10 22.57
CA SER A 20 -0.91 -12.34 23.69
C SER A 20 -2.41 -12.09 23.44
N CYS A 21 -3.17 -13.16 23.61
CA CYS A 21 -4.59 -13.24 23.91
C CYS A 21 -5.07 -12.15 24.87
N GLY A 22 -5.76 -11.19 24.30
CA GLY A 22 -6.67 -10.23 24.86
C GLY A 22 -7.25 -9.56 23.63
N GLU A 23 -8.45 -9.95 23.20
CA GLU A 23 -9.13 -9.27 22.10
C GLU A 23 -9.28 -7.81 22.52
N ALA A 24 -8.53 -6.93 21.85
CA ALA A 24 -8.74 -5.50 22.02
C ALA A 24 -10.16 -5.20 21.54
N GLU A 25 -10.91 -4.46 22.37
CA GLU A 25 -12.26 -4.03 22.04
C GLU A 25 -12.30 -3.38 20.66
N ASP A 26 -13.23 -3.78 19.82
CA ASP A 26 -13.39 -3.19 18.50
C ASP A 26 -13.66 -1.68 18.58
N LYS A 27 -13.05 -0.94 17.70
CA LYS A 27 -13.26 0.50 17.55
C LYS A 27 -14.40 0.77 16.55
N ALA A 28 -14.99 1.97 16.63
CA ALA A 28 -16.01 2.39 15.68
C ALA A 28 -15.59 2.08 14.24
N GLY A 29 -16.47 1.47 13.45
CA GLY A 29 -16.20 1.02 12.08
C GLY A 29 -15.23 -0.15 11.93
N GLY A 30 -14.75 -0.74 13.03
CA GLY A 30 -13.75 -1.80 12.99
C GLY A 30 -14.20 -3.05 12.27
N MET A 31 -15.49 -3.39 12.33
CA MET A 31 -16.05 -4.53 11.61
C MET A 31 -16.03 -4.32 10.09
N LEU A 32 -16.35 -3.10 9.61
CA LEU A 32 -16.28 -2.77 8.19
C LEU A 32 -14.86 -2.89 7.65
N ILE A 33 -13.86 -2.38 8.41
CA ILE A 33 -12.46 -2.48 7.98
C ILE A 33 -11.97 -3.93 8.00
N LYS A 34 -12.36 -4.74 8.99
CA LYS A 34 -12.03 -6.17 9.01
C LYS A 34 -12.60 -6.89 7.79
N GLN A 35 -13.86 -6.62 7.45
CA GLN A 35 -14.50 -7.19 6.25
C GLN A 35 -13.78 -6.75 4.98
N ALA A 36 -13.48 -5.47 4.83
CA ALA A 36 -12.73 -4.96 3.68
C ALA A 36 -11.34 -5.61 3.54
N ARG A 37 -10.67 -5.91 4.66
CA ARG A 37 -9.38 -6.66 4.64
C ARG A 37 -9.56 -8.11 4.18
N GLU A 38 -10.63 -8.77 4.64
CA GLU A 38 -10.96 -10.13 4.20
C GLU A 38 -11.31 -10.14 2.71
N ASP A 39 -12.12 -9.18 2.25
CA ASP A 39 -12.47 -9.02 0.85
C ASP A 39 -11.23 -8.81 -0.01
N TYR A 40 -10.32 -7.91 0.41
CA TYR A 40 -9.06 -7.68 -0.30
C TYR A 40 -8.19 -8.94 -0.38
N THR A 41 -8.05 -9.68 0.73
CA THR A 41 -7.23 -10.91 0.74
C THR A 41 -7.86 -12.07 -0.01
N SER A 42 -9.13 -11.99 -0.36
CA SER A 42 -9.85 -12.98 -1.16
C SER A 42 -9.77 -12.72 -2.68
N LEU A 43 -9.18 -11.60 -3.10
CA LEU A 43 -9.11 -11.24 -4.51
C LEU A 43 -8.10 -12.12 -5.26
N ASP A 44 -8.51 -12.65 -6.40
CA ASP A 44 -7.62 -13.32 -7.35
C ASP A 44 -6.84 -12.32 -8.20
N SER A 45 -7.36 -11.11 -8.35
CA SER A 45 -6.67 -10.03 -9.05
C SER A 45 -7.21 -8.66 -8.65
N ALA A 46 -6.36 -7.64 -8.68
CA ALA A 46 -6.78 -6.25 -8.55
C ALA A 46 -5.68 -5.29 -9.03
N LYS A 47 -6.08 -4.03 -9.17
CA LYS A 47 -5.18 -2.89 -9.34
C LYS A 47 -5.34 -1.96 -8.15
N VAL A 48 -4.25 -1.70 -7.43
CA VAL A 48 -4.19 -0.77 -6.29
C VAL A 48 -3.43 0.47 -6.74
N ILE A 49 -4.05 1.63 -6.61
CA ILE A 49 -3.49 2.92 -7.02
C ILE A 49 -3.39 3.81 -5.80
N MET A 50 -2.22 4.40 -5.58
CA MET A 50 -2.01 5.44 -4.58
C MET A 50 -1.76 6.78 -5.27
N THR A 51 -2.60 7.75 -4.94
CA THR A 51 -2.57 9.10 -5.51
C THR A 51 -2.28 10.12 -4.40
N ASP A 52 -1.33 11.01 -4.61
CA ASP A 52 -1.13 12.17 -3.74
C ASP A 52 -2.32 13.13 -3.87
N ILE A 53 -2.99 13.40 -2.75
CA ILE A 53 -4.21 14.23 -2.75
C ILE A 53 -3.90 15.68 -3.12
N SER A 54 -2.70 16.16 -2.80
CA SER A 54 -2.33 17.56 -3.02
C SER A 54 -2.03 17.88 -4.49
N SER A 55 -1.40 16.95 -5.19
CA SER A 55 -1.04 17.10 -6.61
C SER A 55 -2.03 16.43 -7.56
N GLY A 56 -2.74 15.42 -7.10
CA GLY A 56 -3.55 14.54 -7.94
C GLY A 56 -2.72 13.57 -8.78
N GLU A 57 -1.41 13.47 -8.54
CA GLU A 57 -0.52 12.54 -9.26
C GLU A 57 -0.57 11.14 -8.69
N GLU A 58 -0.59 10.14 -9.57
CA GLU A 58 -0.41 8.73 -9.20
C GLU A 58 1.06 8.52 -8.80
N GLU A 59 1.30 8.19 -7.54
CA GLU A 59 2.64 7.94 -7.04
C GLU A 59 3.01 6.46 -7.04
N GLN A 60 2.01 5.60 -6.86
CA GLN A 60 2.25 4.16 -6.85
C GLN A 60 1.10 3.42 -7.51
N CYS A 61 1.45 2.35 -8.21
CA CYS A 61 0.51 1.43 -8.80
C CYS A 61 0.98 -0.01 -8.60
N PHE A 62 0.13 -0.84 -8.05
CA PHE A 62 0.36 -2.27 -7.88
C PHE A 62 -0.76 -3.04 -8.57
N THR A 63 -0.43 -3.76 -9.64
CA THR A 63 -1.37 -4.65 -10.33
C THR A 63 -0.96 -6.08 -10.08
N PHE A 64 -1.89 -6.92 -9.66
CA PHE A 64 -1.61 -8.33 -9.40
C PHE A 64 -2.69 -9.25 -9.93
N LYS A 65 -2.29 -10.49 -10.18
CA LYS A 65 -3.17 -11.60 -10.54
C LYS A 65 -2.55 -12.92 -10.08
N TYR A 66 -3.37 -13.80 -9.53
CA TYR A 66 -3.00 -15.20 -9.33
C TYR A 66 -3.34 -16.02 -10.57
N ASP A 67 -2.42 -16.90 -10.98
CA ASP A 67 -2.67 -17.86 -12.07
C ASP A 67 -3.41 -19.12 -11.55
N GLU A 68 -3.73 -20.04 -12.45
CA GLU A 68 -4.41 -21.31 -12.13
C GLU A 68 -3.61 -22.21 -11.16
N LYS A 69 -2.37 -21.87 -10.84
CA LYS A 69 -1.47 -22.58 -9.90
C LYS A 69 -1.17 -21.78 -8.64
N ASP A 70 -1.99 -20.79 -8.35
CA ASP A 70 -1.81 -19.85 -7.25
C ASP A 70 -0.45 -19.11 -7.28
N THR A 71 0.12 -18.95 -8.49
CA THR A 71 1.34 -18.16 -8.65
C THR A 71 0.98 -16.69 -8.76
N LEU A 72 1.53 -15.87 -7.88
CA LEU A 72 1.36 -14.43 -7.94
C LEU A 72 2.15 -13.83 -9.10
N ILE A 73 1.44 -13.25 -10.04
CA ILE A 73 1.97 -12.41 -11.13
C ILE A 73 1.67 -10.97 -10.75
N PHE A 74 2.67 -10.09 -10.76
CA PHE A 74 2.45 -8.71 -10.40
C PHE A 74 3.33 -7.72 -11.15
N SER A 75 2.87 -6.50 -11.20
CA SER A 75 3.60 -5.31 -11.63
C SER A 75 3.46 -4.24 -10.58
N TYR A 76 4.57 -3.64 -10.20
CA TYR A 76 4.61 -2.50 -9.29
C TYR A 76 5.35 -1.36 -9.97
N TYR A 77 4.83 -0.17 -9.78
CA TYR A 77 5.49 1.09 -10.12
C TYR A 77 5.34 2.05 -8.95
N GLY A 78 6.41 2.74 -8.61
CA GLY A 78 6.40 3.80 -7.61
C GLY A 78 7.33 4.93 -8.01
N LYS A 79 6.86 6.14 -7.81
CA LYS A 79 7.62 7.36 -8.07
C LYS A 79 7.65 8.21 -6.82
N SER A 80 8.82 8.72 -6.50
CA SER A 80 9.00 9.77 -5.49
C SER A 80 10.04 10.74 -6.00
N ASP A 81 9.77 12.03 -6.00
CA ASP A 81 10.60 13.16 -6.47
C ASP A 81 11.70 12.88 -7.49
N ASN A 82 12.74 12.14 -7.09
CA ASN A 82 13.91 11.85 -7.90
C ASN A 82 14.18 10.37 -8.05
N ASN A 83 13.32 9.51 -7.50
CA ASN A 83 13.51 8.06 -7.57
C ASN A 83 12.27 7.41 -8.18
N GLU A 84 12.51 6.65 -9.23
CA GLU A 84 11.51 5.75 -9.79
C GLU A 84 11.93 4.32 -9.50
N TYR A 85 10.97 3.51 -9.11
CA TYR A 85 11.14 2.09 -8.91
C TYR A 85 10.03 1.34 -9.64
N ALA A 86 10.40 0.32 -10.38
CA ALA A 86 9.42 -0.59 -10.98
C ALA A 86 9.86 -2.04 -10.78
N GLN A 87 8.88 -2.91 -10.66
CA GLN A 87 9.10 -4.34 -10.57
C GLN A 87 8.01 -5.08 -11.33
N TYR A 88 8.41 -6.12 -12.05
CA TYR A 88 7.50 -7.07 -12.67
C TYR A 88 7.94 -8.50 -12.33
N ASN A 89 6.99 -9.34 -12.01
CA ASN A 89 7.21 -10.76 -11.74
C ASN A 89 6.09 -11.59 -12.35
N ASN A 90 6.44 -12.62 -13.10
CA ASN A 90 5.48 -13.56 -13.71
C ASN A 90 5.58 -14.98 -13.14
N GLY A 91 6.24 -15.14 -11.99
CA GLY A 91 6.47 -16.42 -11.33
C GLY A 91 7.67 -17.22 -11.88
N LEU A 92 8.23 -16.84 -13.02
CA LEU A 92 9.40 -17.47 -13.65
C LEU A 92 10.55 -16.47 -13.79
N GLU A 93 10.24 -15.21 -14.03
CA GLU A 93 11.16 -14.11 -14.25
C GLU A 93 10.76 -12.91 -13.40
N CYS A 94 11.76 -12.20 -12.91
CA CYS A 94 11.61 -10.95 -12.19
C CYS A 94 12.45 -9.87 -12.86
N PHE A 95 11.84 -8.76 -13.18
CA PHE A 95 12.50 -7.55 -13.67
C PHE A 95 12.34 -6.46 -12.62
N THR A 96 13.42 -5.74 -12.34
CA THR A 96 13.39 -4.57 -11.46
C THR A 96 14.07 -3.39 -12.14
N TYR A 97 13.55 -2.20 -11.92
CA TYR A 97 14.17 -0.94 -12.29
C TYR A 97 14.36 -0.11 -11.02
N GLU A 98 15.55 0.34 -10.78
CA GLU A 98 15.90 1.20 -9.66
C GLU A 98 17.13 2.05 -10.03
N ASN A 99 17.06 3.37 -9.80
CA ASN A 99 18.18 4.29 -10.01
C ASN A 99 18.80 4.21 -11.42
N GLY A 100 17.98 4.10 -12.47
CA GLY A 100 18.45 4.01 -13.84
C GLY A 100 18.98 2.63 -14.27
N GLU A 101 18.95 1.63 -13.40
CA GLU A 101 19.39 0.27 -13.69
C GLU A 101 18.21 -0.69 -13.80
N VAL A 102 18.21 -1.49 -14.86
CA VAL A 102 17.30 -2.64 -14.99
C VAL A 102 18.06 -3.91 -14.62
N LYS A 103 17.49 -4.72 -13.74
CA LYS A 103 17.99 -6.05 -13.38
C LYS A 103 16.96 -7.09 -13.76
N HIS A 104 17.44 -8.23 -14.25
CA HIS A 104 16.63 -9.39 -14.59
C HIS A 104 17.15 -10.61 -13.81
N SER A 105 16.25 -11.37 -13.23
CA SER A 105 16.54 -12.63 -12.59
C SER A 105 15.50 -13.68 -12.96
N VAL A 106 15.92 -14.94 -12.99
CA VAL A 106 15.06 -16.09 -13.26
C VAL A 106 14.86 -16.89 -11.99
N LYS A 107 13.82 -17.73 -11.95
CA LYS A 107 13.41 -18.48 -10.74
C LYS A 107 14.52 -19.32 -10.10
N SER A 108 15.51 -19.75 -10.87
CA SER A 108 16.70 -20.48 -10.37
C SER A 108 17.72 -19.61 -9.65
N ASP A 109 17.66 -18.30 -9.80
CA ASP A 109 18.63 -17.38 -9.24
C ASP A 109 18.34 -17.10 -7.77
N ALA A 110 19.37 -16.96 -6.94
CA ALA A 110 19.23 -16.63 -5.52
C ALA A 110 18.52 -15.27 -5.29
N ASP A 111 18.74 -14.32 -6.20
CA ASP A 111 18.16 -12.99 -6.13
C ASP A 111 16.65 -12.98 -6.44
N PHE A 112 16.15 -13.92 -7.24
CA PHE A 112 14.71 -14.03 -7.53
C PHE A 112 13.88 -14.14 -6.25
N VAL A 113 14.27 -15.03 -5.34
CA VAL A 113 13.59 -15.22 -4.05
C VAL A 113 13.69 -13.95 -3.18
N ARG A 114 14.82 -13.25 -3.25
CA ARG A 114 15.03 -12.01 -2.49
C ARG A 114 14.09 -10.90 -2.94
N TYR A 115 13.88 -10.73 -4.25
CA TYR A 115 13.01 -9.70 -4.79
C TYR A 115 11.53 -10.01 -4.54
N THR A 116 11.10 -11.25 -4.76
CA THR A 116 9.71 -11.67 -4.53
C THR A 116 9.26 -11.56 -3.07
N ARG A 117 10.18 -11.73 -2.11
CA ARG A 117 9.88 -11.60 -0.68
C ARG A 117 9.67 -10.16 -0.21
N LYS A 118 10.10 -9.18 -0.98
CA LYS A 118 9.96 -7.76 -0.62
C LYS A 118 8.59 -7.19 -0.96
N MET A 119 7.86 -7.84 -1.84
CA MET A 119 6.55 -7.37 -2.27
C MET A 119 5.45 -7.93 -1.36
N PRO A 120 4.44 -7.13 -1.04
CA PRO A 120 3.27 -7.63 -0.32
C PRO A 120 2.61 -8.75 -1.13
N HIS A 121 2.21 -9.81 -0.43
CA HIS A 121 1.45 -10.91 -1.02
C HIS A 121 -0.03 -10.66 -0.71
N PRO A 122 -0.87 -10.22 -1.66
CA PRO A 122 -2.21 -9.72 -1.37
C PRO A 122 -3.07 -10.67 -0.54
N GLN A 123 -3.08 -11.95 -0.87
CA GLN A 123 -3.85 -12.97 -0.12
C GLN A 123 -3.32 -13.23 1.31
N ALA A 124 -2.07 -12.92 1.59
CA ALA A 124 -1.45 -13.09 2.91
C ALA A 124 -1.28 -11.76 3.65
N ASP A 125 -1.27 -10.65 2.92
CA ASP A 125 -1.00 -9.32 3.47
C ASP A 125 -2.29 -8.59 3.82
N LYS A 126 -2.55 -8.51 5.12
CA LYS A 126 -3.65 -7.68 5.65
C LYS A 126 -3.24 -6.23 5.89
N GLY A 127 -2.01 -5.86 5.52
CA GLY A 127 -1.42 -4.56 5.84
C GLY A 127 -1.86 -3.41 4.94
N LEU A 128 -2.44 -3.69 3.76
CA LEU A 128 -2.92 -2.62 2.87
C LEU A 128 -3.93 -1.71 3.58
N LEU A 129 -4.88 -2.28 4.34
CA LEU A 129 -5.79 -1.51 5.17
C LEU A 129 -5.34 -1.61 6.63
N ILE A 130 -4.77 -0.52 7.15
CA ILE A 130 -4.29 -0.53 8.53
C ILE A 130 -5.46 -0.67 9.51
N TYR A 131 -5.43 -1.69 10.37
CA TYR A 131 -6.34 -1.83 11.50
C TYR A 131 -5.64 -2.49 12.67
N THR A 132 -5.21 -1.69 13.62
CA THR A 132 -4.57 -2.14 14.85
C THR A 132 -5.27 -1.47 16.06
N PRO A 133 -6.38 -2.06 16.56
CA PRO A 133 -7.27 -1.43 17.55
C PRO A 133 -6.56 -0.87 18.78
N LYS A 134 -5.53 -1.57 19.27
CA LYS A 134 -4.73 -1.16 20.42
C LYS A 134 -3.92 0.13 20.23
N ASN A 135 -3.67 0.50 18.97
CA ASN A 135 -2.88 1.69 18.61
C ASN A 135 -3.77 2.87 18.19
N ILE A 136 -5.10 2.67 18.15
CA ILE A 136 -6.07 3.71 17.80
C ILE A 136 -6.32 4.56 19.04
N THR A 137 -6.04 5.85 18.93
CA THR A 137 -6.25 6.86 19.97
C THR A 137 -7.63 7.51 19.87
N SER A 138 -8.19 7.59 18.65
CA SER A 138 -9.54 8.07 18.40
C SER A 138 -10.17 7.33 17.23
N ALA A 139 -11.45 7.01 17.32
CA ALA A 139 -12.21 6.33 16.28
C ALA A 139 -13.59 6.97 16.13
N LYS A 140 -14.02 7.22 14.91
CA LYS A 140 -15.32 7.81 14.59
C LYS A 140 -15.93 7.10 13.38
N GLU A 141 -17.23 6.88 13.43
CA GLU A 141 -18.04 6.39 12.31
C GLU A 141 -19.14 7.42 12.04
N GLU A 142 -19.33 7.79 10.79
CA GLU A 142 -20.27 8.81 10.36
C GLU A 142 -21.03 8.32 9.13
N THR A 143 -22.34 8.47 9.15
CA THR A 143 -23.13 8.34 7.92
C THR A 143 -22.91 9.59 7.06
N ILE A 144 -22.54 9.38 5.82
CA ILE A 144 -22.36 10.42 4.80
C ILE A 144 -23.34 10.20 3.66
N ASP A 145 -23.41 11.13 2.71
CA ASP A 145 -24.21 10.92 1.50
C ASP A 145 -23.61 9.75 0.70
N GLY A 146 -24.44 8.72 0.46
CA GLY A 146 -24.04 7.52 -0.27
C GLY A 146 -23.27 6.47 0.53
N GLY A 147 -23.18 6.56 1.89
CA GLY A 147 -22.52 5.49 2.64
C GLY A 147 -22.04 5.86 4.04
N ILE A 148 -20.89 5.27 4.41
CA ILE A 148 -20.31 5.40 5.74
C ILE A 148 -18.85 5.81 5.63
N LYS A 149 -18.47 6.80 6.45
CA LYS A 149 -17.06 7.19 6.65
C LYS A 149 -16.58 6.74 8.02
N VAL A 150 -15.47 6.04 8.06
CA VAL A 150 -14.78 5.65 9.31
C VAL A 150 -13.46 6.40 9.38
N THR A 151 -13.20 7.08 10.50
CA THR A 151 -11.94 7.78 10.76
C THR A 151 -11.24 7.17 11.96
N HIS A 152 -10.01 6.72 11.78
CA HIS A 152 -9.14 6.26 12.84
C HIS A 152 -7.90 7.12 12.96
N VAL A 153 -7.65 7.66 14.15
CA VAL A 153 -6.41 8.34 14.50
C VAL A 153 -5.55 7.36 15.28
N TYR A 154 -4.31 7.20 14.85
CA TYR A 154 -3.37 6.26 15.45
C TYR A 154 -2.30 6.98 16.25
N ASP A 155 -1.73 6.28 17.22
CA ASP A 155 -0.48 6.66 17.86
C ASP A 155 0.68 6.38 16.86
N PRO A 156 1.31 7.41 16.27
CA PRO A 156 2.27 7.22 15.20
C PRO A 156 3.53 6.46 15.64
N GLN A 157 3.89 6.56 16.91
CA GLN A 157 5.05 5.83 17.45
C GLN A 157 4.78 4.33 17.53
N LYS A 158 3.53 3.92 17.80
CA LYS A 158 3.14 2.50 17.91
C LYS A 158 2.89 1.82 16.58
N ILE A 159 2.56 2.56 15.53
CA ILE A 159 2.39 1.99 14.19
C ILE A 159 3.70 1.93 13.39
N GLY A 160 4.79 2.51 13.94
CA GLY A 160 6.10 2.48 13.29
C GLY A 160 6.20 3.36 12.05
N ALA A 161 5.30 4.35 11.91
CA ALA A 161 5.38 5.34 10.84
C ALA A 161 6.72 6.09 10.90
N LYS A 162 7.33 6.31 9.75
CA LYS A 162 8.66 6.95 9.66
C LYS A 162 8.69 7.93 8.51
N VAL A 163 9.41 9.02 8.73
CA VAL A 163 9.77 10.00 7.70
C VAL A 163 11.28 10.14 7.65
N GLU A 164 11.81 10.47 6.49
CA GLU A 164 13.24 10.70 6.34
C GLU A 164 13.60 12.04 7.00
N ASN A 165 14.57 12.02 7.92
CA ASN A 165 15.06 13.19 8.64
C ASN A 165 14.00 13.95 9.46
N GLY A 166 13.00 13.24 10.02
CA GLY A 166 11.97 13.87 10.82
C GLY A 166 11.32 12.91 11.80
N GLU A 167 10.33 13.41 12.51
CA GLU A 167 9.48 12.65 13.44
C GLU A 167 8.02 12.70 12.98
N VAL A 168 7.35 11.55 12.92
CA VAL A 168 5.91 11.50 12.65
C VAL A 168 5.16 11.91 13.92
N THR A 169 4.38 12.98 13.82
CA THR A 169 3.60 13.55 14.92
C THR A 169 2.12 13.18 14.86
N GLY A 170 1.64 12.75 13.68
CA GLY A 170 0.25 12.34 13.49
C GLY A 170 0.08 11.32 12.37
N PHE A 171 -0.89 10.41 12.54
CA PHE A 171 -1.33 9.49 11.50
C PHE A 171 -2.83 9.26 11.60
N THR A 172 -3.52 9.48 10.48
CA THR A 172 -4.97 9.30 10.36
C THR A 172 -5.28 8.47 9.13
N ALA A 173 -6.13 7.46 9.28
CA ALA A 173 -6.71 6.72 8.17
C ALA A 173 -8.22 6.96 8.12
N GLU A 174 -8.75 7.27 6.95
CA GLU A 174 -10.17 7.44 6.69
C GLU A 174 -10.61 6.45 5.62
N TYR A 175 -11.65 5.68 5.91
CA TYR A 175 -12.20 4.66 5.04
C TYR A 175 -13.59 5.07 4.61
N TYR A 176 -13.87 4.94 3.32
CA TYR A 176 -15.14 5.30 2.71
C TYR A 176 -15.80 4.04 2.17
N PHE A 177 -16.97 3.74 2.72
CA PHE A 177 -17.78 2.58 2.39
C PHE A 177 -19.07 3.04 1.71
N ASP A 178 -19.54 2.28 0.74
CA ASP A 178 -20.85 2.46 0.13
C ASP A 178 -21.99 2.06 1.08
N GLU A 179 -23.23 2.19 0.63
CA GLU A 179 -24.45 1.87 1.41
C GLU A 179 -24.53 0.38 1.77
N ASP A 180 -23.90 -0.50 1.01
CA ASP A 180 -23.85 -1.95 1.22
C ASP A 180 -22.66 -2.38 2.10
N GLY A 181 -21.82 -1.43 2.53
CA GLY A 181 -20.63 -1.67 3.34
C GLY A 181 -19.39 -2.10 2.54
N GLY A 182 -19.44 -2.00 1.23
CA GLY A 182 -18.29 -2.21 0.35
C GLY A 182 -17.28 -1.07 0.43
N LEU A 183 -15.99 -1.38 0.55
CA LEU A 183 -14.94 -0.36 0.53
C LEU A 183 -14.82 0.26 -0.86
N GLU A 184 -15.04 1.57 -0.96
CA GLU A 184 -14.83 2.35 -2.18
C GLU A 184 -13.36 2.76 -2.31
N TYR A 185 -12.85 3.46 -1.30
CA TYR A 185 -11.44 3.89 -1.21
C TYR A 185 -11.09 4.21 0.25
N PHE A 186 -9.82 4.45 0.50
CA PHE A 186 -9.39 5.01 1.79
C PHE A 186 -8.32 6.08 1.58
N THR A 187 -8.12 6.91 2.60
CA THR A 187 -7.05 7.90 2.63
C THR A 187 -6.16 7.69 3.85
N GLU A 188 -4.88 8.00 3.68
CA GLU A 188 -3.92 8.03 4.77
C GLU A 188 -3.27 9.40 4.83
N THR A 189 -3.29 10.02 6.00
CA THR A 189 -2.68 11.32 6.24
C THR A 189 -1.61 11.18 7.31
N THR A 190 -0.38 11.53 6.96
CA THR A 190 0.77 11.56 7.86
C THR A 190 1.17 13.01 8.13
N THR A 191 1.24 13.41 9.39
CA THR A 191 1.83 14.68 9.80
C THR A 191 3.20 14.41 10.40
N ALA A 192 4.19 15.19 9.99
CA ALA A 192 5.56 15.01 10.44
C ALA A 192 6.25 16.36 10.67
N GLU A 193 7.16 16.42 11.63
CA GLU A 193 8.07 17.54 11.83
C GLU A 193 9.42 17.22 11.20
N THR A 194 9.83 18.03 10.22
CA THR A 194 11.11 17.90 9.52
C THR A 194 11.79 19.26 9.49
N ASP A 195 13.04 19.35 9.99
CA ASP A 195 13.79 20.59 10.09
C ASP A 195 13.02 21.71 10.85
N GLY A 196 12.27 21.35 11.91
CA GLY A 196 11.47 22.26 12.73
C GLY A 196 10.23 22.82 12.01
N LYS A 197 9.77 22.18 10.95
CA LYS A 197 8.55 22.53 10.21
C LYS A 197 7.60 21.35 10.15
N GLU A 198 6.35 21.62 10.45
CA GLU A 198 5.30 20.65 10.23
C GLU A 198 4.99 20.51 8.73
N GLN A 199 4.87 19.27 8.28
CA GLN A 199 4.51 18.90 6.92
C GLN A 199 3.43 17.83 6.99
N THR A 200 2.46 17.89 6.07
CA THR A 200 1.38 16.91 5.97
C THR A 200 1.42 16.27 4.59
N TYR A 201 1.31 14.95 4.58
CA TYR A 201 1.28 14.11 3.39
C TYR A 201 -0.03 13.34 3.41
N ALA A 202 -0.80 13.42 2.35
CA ALA A 202 -2.10 12.77 2.27
C ALA A 202 -2.22 12.01 0.95
N TYR A 203 -2.56 10.73 1.05
CA TYR A 203 -2.72 9.84 -0.08
C TYR A 203 -4.12 9.24 -0.10
N ARG A 204 -4.65 9.09 -1.30
CA ARG A 204 -5.83 8.28 -1.57
C ARG A 204 -5.40 6.95 -2.16
N VAL A 205 -6.02 5.88 -1.69
CA VAL A 205 -5.79 4.52 -2.19
C VAL A 205 -7.09 3.96 -2.73
N ASP A 206 -7.08 3.60 -4.00
CA ASP A 206 -8.18 2.98 -4.72
C ASP A 206 -7.83 1.52 -5.05
N ILE A 207 -8.77 0.59 -4.81
CA ILE A 207 -8.66 -0.81 -5.20
C ILE A 207 -9.64 -1.04 -6.34
N THR A 208 -9.13 -1.14 -7.54
CA THR A 208 -9.91 -1.24 -8.78
C THR A 208 -9.69 -2.58 -9.49
N GLU A 209 -10.41 -2.83 -10.56
CA GLU A 209 -10.30 -4.06 -11.39
C GLU A 209 -10.38 -5.35 -10.53
N LYS A 210 -11.16 -5.32 -9.43
CA LYS A 210 -11.33 -6.46 -8.50
C LYS A 210 -11.79 -7.70 -9.29
N ASN A 211 -11.01 -8.78 -9.25
CA ASN A 211 -11.20 -10.05 -9.96
C ASN A 211 -11.40 -9.91 -11.49
N SER A 212 -10.94 -8.82 -12.08
CA SER A 212 -11.15 -8.50 -13.50
C SER A 212 -9.89 -8.09 -14.26
N VAL A 213 -8.72 -8.15 -13.63
CA VAL A 213 -7.44 -7.90 -14.31
C VAL A 213 -7.22 -8.90 -15.44
N GLY A 214 -7.14 -8.41 -16.68
CA GLY A 214 -6.88 -9.23 -17.84
C GLY A 214 -5.44 -9.73 -17.86
N THR A 215 -4.52 -8.84 -18.16
CA THR A 215 -3.08 -9.10 -18.25
C THR A 215 -2.34 -8.15 -17.33
N VAL A 216 -1.39 -8.68 -16.55
CA VAL A 216 -0.47 -7.85 -15.77
C VAL A 216 0.67 -7.43 -16.69
N GLU A 217 0.71 -6.15 -17.02
CA GLU A 217 1.72 -5.60 -17.94
C GLU A 217 3.07 -5.44 -17.24
N ASN A 218 4.15 -5.70 -17.99
CA ASN A 218 5.51 -5.49 -17.50
C ASN A 218 5.87 -3.99 -17.57
N THR A 219 5.68 -3.26 -16.48
CA THR A 219 6.00 -1.82 -16.37
C THR A 219 7.50 -1.53 -16.47
N VAL A 220 8.38 -2.51 -16.23
CA VAL A 220 9.84 -2.32 -16.37
C VAL A 220 10.26 -2.19 -17.83
N LYS A 221 9.47 -2.69 -18.78
CA LYS A 221 9.79 -2.60 -20.23
C LYS A 221 10.00 -1.17 -20.72
N GLN A 222 9.28 -0.19 -20.18
CA GLN A 222 9.46 1.21 -20.59
C GLN A 222 10.89 1.70 -20.34
N PHE A 223 11.52 1.27 -19.25
CA PHE A 223 12.89 1.65 -18.87
C PHE A 223 13.97 0.86 -19.63
N MET A 224 13.58 -0.26 -20.28
CA MET A 224 14.52 -1.04 -21.10
C MET A 224 14.81 -0.38 -22.44
N ASN A 225 13.83 0.37 -22.99
CA ASN A 225 13.92 0.96 -24.33
C ASN A 225 14.70 2.28 -24.32
N ASP A 226 14.78 3.00 -23.22
CA ASP A 226 15.47 4.29 -23.13
C ASP A 226 17.01 4.18 -23.22
N LYS A 227 17.58 2.96 -23.12
CA LYS A 227 19.03 2.71 -23.25
C LYS A 227 19.45 2.32 -24.69
N ALA A 228 18.51 2.21 -25.62
CA ALA A 228 18.78 1.79 -27.01
C ALA A 228 18.82 2.96 -28.02
N GLY A 229 18.84 4.23 -27.53
CA GLY A 229 18.90 5.45 -28.31
C GLY A 229 20.26 6.14 -28.25
#